data_d3f833953bb9cc3b6ab0591fe7910d7c
#
_entry.id   d3f833953bb9cc3b6ab0591fe7910d7c
#
_cell.length_a   1.000
_cell.length_b   1.000
_cell.length_c   1.000
_cell.angle_alpha   90.00
_cell.angle_beta   90.00
_cell.angle_gamma   90.00
#
_symmetry.space_group_name_H-M   'P 1'
#
loop_
_entity.id
_entity.type
_entity.pdbx_description
1 polymer ?
#
loop_
_entity_poly.entity_id
_entity_poly.type
_entity_poly.pdbx_seq_one_letter_code
_entity_poly.pdbx_strand_id
1 'polypeptide(L)'
;QRISIARCLIRGTPVILFDEATASLDKVSSYAITQEILRLEGVTRIVVSHQLDEALLRQYDEVIVIRDGTIYEHGKFDELIARRSYFYSLYHVSNG
;
A
#
# COMPACT_ATOMS: atom_id res chain seq x y z
N GLN A 1 4.98 -2.83 11.35
CA GLN A 1 5.53 -2.26 10.14
C GLN A 1 7.02 -2.17 10.17
N ARG A 2 7.54 -1.46 11.15
CA ARG A 2 8.97 -1.35 11.34
C ARG A 2 9.62 -2.72 11.52
N ILE A 3 8.91 -3.64 12.14
CA ILE A 3 9.39 -5.02 12.32
C ILE A 3 9.54 -5.73 10.98
N SER A 4 8.58 -5.57 10.08
CA SER A 4 8.63 -6.19 8.75
C SER A 4 9.79 -5.66 7.92
N ILE A 5 10.02 -4.35 7.96
CA ILE A 5 11.15 -3.73 7.27
C ILE A 5 12.46 -4.21 7.85
N ALA A 6 12.56 -4.27 9.19
CA ALA A 6 13.76 -4.75 9.86
C ALA A 6 14.10 -6.20 9.48
N ARG A 7 13.08 -7.06 9.37
CA ARG A 7 13.29 -8.44 8.93
C ARG A 7 13.86 -8.51 7.52
N CYS A 8 13.37 -7.66 6.63
CA CYS A 8 13.88 -7.61 5.25
C CYS A 8 15.33 -7.18 5.22
N LEU A 9 15.71 -6.19 6.02
CA LEU A 9 17.08 -5.72 6.10
C LEU A 9 18.00 -6.82 6.64
N ILE A 10 17.57 -7.55 7.67
CA ILE A 10 18.34 -8.64 8.26
C ILE A 10 18.55 -9.76 7.24
N ARG A 11 17.55 -10.08 6.43
CA ARG A 11 17.66 -11.09 5.39
C ARG A 11 18.47 -10.63 4.18
N GLY A 12 18.76 -9.33 4.09
CA GLY A 12 19.38 -8.78 2.91
C GLY A 12 18.45 -8.68 1.70
N THR A 13 17.14 -8.74 1.92
CA THR A 13 16.16 -8.62 0.85
C THR A 13 16.14 -7.19 0.33
N PRO A 14 16.22 -6.99 -0.99
CA PRO A 14 16.11 -5.64 -1.55
C PRO A 14 14.77 -4.99 -1.20
N VAL A 15 14.80 -3.69 -0.93
CA VAL A 15 13.60 -2.91 -0.60
C VAL A 15 13.39 -1.88 -1.69
N ILE A 16 12.18 -1.85 -2.25
CA ILE A 16 11.78 -0.87 -3.24
C ILE A 16 10.74 0.03 -2.62
N LEU A 17 10.97 1.35 -2.70
CA LEU A 17 10.01 2.35 -2.26
C LEU A 17 9.50 3.10 -3.49
N PHE A 18 8.19 3.08 -3.69
CA PHE A 18 7.56 3.87 -4.72
C PHE A 18 6.60 4.85 -4.05
N ASP A 19 6.88 6.14 -4.21
CA ASP A 19 6.01 7.19 -3.68
C ASP A 19 5.29 7.85 -4.86
N GLU A 20 4.01 7.57 -4.98
CA GLU A 20 3.17 8.08 -6.05
C GLU A 20 3.13 9.61 -6.09
N ALA A 21 3.11 10.24 -4.92
CA ALA A 21 3.02 11.70 -4.84
C ALA A 21 4.27 12.38 -5.41
N THR A 22 5.45 11.82 -5.16
CA THR A 22 6.70 12.38 -5.66
C THR A 22 6.98 12.01 -7.10
N ALA A 23 6.38 10.94 -7.61
CA ALA A 23 6.58 10.48 -8.97
C ALA A 23 5.88 11.37 -10.00
N SER A 24 4.89 12.16 -9.58
CA SER A 24 4.14 13.09 -10.45
C SER A 24 3.56 12.42 -11.70
N LEU A 25 3.08 11.20 -11.55
CA LEU A 25 2.50 10.43 -12.65
C LEU A 25 0.98 10.60 -12.68
N ASP A 26 0.40 10.46 -13.88
CA ASP A 26 -1.04 10.39 -13.99
C ASP A 26 -1.55 9.04 -13.44
N LYS A 27 -2.87 8.93 -13.33
CA LYS A 27 -3.49 7.75 -12.70
C LYS A 27 -3.22 6.46 -13.47
N VAL A 28 -3.27 6.52 -14.79
CA VAL A 28 -3.05 5.34 -15.64
C VAL A 28 -1.61 4.86 -15.55
N SER A 29 -0.66 5.80 -15.66
CA SER A 29 0.76 5.47 -15.58
C SER A 29 1.13 4.96 -14.20
N SER A 30 0.59 5.57 -13.15
CA SER A 30 0.83 5.15 -11.78
C SER A 30 0.30 3.74 -11.52
N TYR A 31 -0.89 3.44 -12.04
CA TYR A 31 -1.47 2.09 -11.93
C TYR A 31 -0.57 1.06 -12.62
N ALA A 32 -0.12 1.34 -13.83
CA ALA A 32 0.71 0.43 -14.61
C ALA A 32 2.05 0.15 -13.90
N ILE A 33 2.68 1.19 -13.36
CA ILE A 33 3.94 1.05 -12.64
C ILE A 33 3.73 0.24 -11.35
N THR A 34 2.66 0.51 -10.63
CA THR A 34 2.36 -0.22 -9.40
C THR A 34 2.15 -1.71 -9.70
N GLN A 35 1.44 -2.04 -10.78
CA GLN A 35 1.26 -3.43 -11.19
C GLN A 35 2.60 -4.12 -11.48
N GLU A 36 3.51 -3.43 -12.16
CA GLU A 36 4.84 -4.00 -12.44
C GLU A 36 5.63 -4.22 -11.16
N ILE A 37 5.57 -3.28 -10.22
CA ILE A 37 6.25 -3.40 -8.93
C ILE A 37 5.69 -4.60 -8.15
N LEU A 38 4.37 -4.79 -8.17
CA LEU A 38 3.73 -5.90 -7.45
C LEU A 38 4.04 -7.26 -8.04
N ARG A 39 4.47 -7.32 -9.31
CA ARG A 39 4.86 -8.58 -9.94
C ARG A 39 6.29 -9.03 -9.62
N LEU A 40 7.11 -8.14 -9.08
CA LEU A 40 8.48 -8.48 -8.74
C LEU A 40 8.51 -9.50 -7.62
N GLU A 41 9.43 -10.45 -7.73
CA GLU A 41 9.61 -11.47 -6.70
C GLU A 41 10.94 -11.27 -5.97
N GLY A 42 11.01 -11.74 -4.73
CA GLY A 42 12.23 -11.66 -3.95
C GLY A 42 12.60 -10.27 -3.46
N VAL A 43 11.65 -9.33 -3.49
CA VAL A 43 11.88 -7.97 -3.02
C VAL A 43 10.77 -7.56 -2.04
N THR A 44 11.10 -6.64 -1.15
CA THR A 44 10.10 -5.99 -0.30
C THR A 44 9.69 -4.70 -1.00
N ARG A 45 8.39 -4.49 -1.08
CA ARG A 45 7.83 -3.32 -1.77
C ARG A 45 7.05 -2.48 -0.78
N ILE A 46 7.32 -1.19 -0.80
CA ILE A 46 6.57 -0.21 -0.03
C ILE A 46 6.02 0.80 -1.03
N VAL A 47 4.70 0.91 -1.09
CA VAL A 47 4.04 1.82 -2.02
C VAL A 47 3.25 2.84 -1.21
N VAL A 48 3.55 4.12 -1.43
CA VAL A 48 2.80 5.22 -0.84
C VAL A 48 1.86 5.73 -1.91
N SER A 49 0.56 5.63 -1.65
CA SER A 49 -0.43 5.92 -2.69
C SER A 49 -1.70 6.50 -2.11
N HIS A 50 -2.39 7.28 -2.92
CA HIS A 50 -3.74 7.75 -2.64
C HIS A 50 -4.76 7.00 -3.50
N GLN A 51 -4.32 6.04 -4.31
CA GLN A 51 -5.22 5.24 -5.14
C GLN A 51 -5.78 4.08 -4.33
N LEU A 52 -7.09 4.11 -4.12
CA LEU A 52 -7.79 3.08 -3.37
C LEU A 52 -8.52 2.13 -4.33
N ASP A 53 -7.75 1.50 -5.20
CA ASP A 53 -8.25 0.56 -6.19
C ASP A 53 -8.22 -0.86 -5.61
N GLU A 54 -9.35 -1.53 -5.64
CA GLU A 54 -9.48 -2.86 -5.05
C GLU A 54 -8.50 -3.87 -5.66
N ALA A 55 -8.33 -3.83 -6.98
CA ALA A 55 -7.45 -4.78 -7.66
C ALA A 55 -6.00 -4.66 -7.20
N LEU A 56 -5.55 -3.43 -6.91
CA LEU A 56 -4.21 -3.21 -6.37
C LEU A 56 -4.16 -3.54 -4.88
N LEU A 57 -5.14 -3.06 -4.12
CA LEU A 57 -5.13 -3.22 -2.65
C LEU A 57 -5.15 -4.68 -2.21
N ARG A 58 -5.81 -5.55 -2.97
CA ARG A 58 -5.85 -6.97 -2.67
C ARG A 58 -4.51 -7.67 -2.88
N GLN A 59 -3.62 -7.08 -3.64
CA GLN A 59 -2.30 -7.68 -3.92
C GLN A 59 -1.27 -7.39 -2.84
N TYR A 60 -1.54 -6.42 -1.97
CA TYR A 60 -0.60 -6.10 -0.88
C TYR A 60 -0.75 -7.09 0.26
N ASP A 61 0.38 -7.44 0.85
CA ASP A 61 0.37 -8.28 2.06
C ASP A 61 -0.19 -7.51 3.24
N GLU A 62 0.01 -6.20 3.25
CA GLU A 62 -0.50 -5.36 4.31
C GLU A 62 -0.75 -3.95 3.80
N VAL A 63 -1.86 -3.38 4.22
CA VAL A 63 -2.21 -1.98 3.97
C VAL A 63 -2.09 -1.22 5.29
N ILE A 64 -1.42 -0.08 5.25
CA ILE A 64 -1.21 0.76 6.43
C ILE A 64 -1.90 2.09 6.17
N VAL A 65 -2.75 2.48 7.08
CA VAL A 65 -3.47 3.75 7.00
C VAL A 65 -2.85 4.72 8.00
N ILE A 66 -2.39 5.86 7.48
CA ILE A 66 -1.79 6.90 8.33
C ILE A 66 -2.78 8.06 8.44
N ARG A 67 -2.97 8.52 9.66
CA ARG A 67 -3.83 9.64 9.96
C ARG A 67 -3.17 10.47 11.05
N ASP A 68 -3.09 11.79 10.83
CA ASP A 68 -2.50 12.72 11.78
C ASP A 68 -1.08 12.30 12.20
N GLY A 69 -0.29 11.81 11.25
CA GLY A 69 1.09 11.42 11.49
C GLY A 69 1.30 10.12 12.22
N THR A 70 0.23 9.36 12.46
CA THR A 70 0.33 8.08 13.17
C THR A 70 -0.33 6.97 12.37
N ILE A 71 0.06 5.73 12.68
CA ILE A 71 -0.60 4.56 12.11
C ILE A 71 -1.95 4.40 12.78
N TYR A 72 -3.00 4.56 12.00
CA TYR A 72 -4.37 4.50 12.51
C TYR A 72 -4.95 3.09 12.39
N GLU A 73 -4.73 2.43 11.25
CA GLU A 73 -5.16 1.06 11.00
C GLU A 73 -4.10 0.35 10.17
N HIS A 74 -4.05 -0.97 10.31
CA HIS A 74 -3.23 -1.79 9.42
C HIS A 74 -3.80 -3.19 9.34
N GLY A 75 -3.55 -3.86 8.22
CA GLY A 75 -4.03 -5.20 7.98
C GLY A 75 -4.20 -5.46 6.49
N LYS A 76 -4.76 -6.61 6.17
CA LYS A 76 -5.09 -6.91 4.78
C LYS A 76 -6.34 -6.15 4.36
N PHE A 77 -6.51 -5.97 3.05
CA PHE A 77 -7.64 -5.22 2.51
C PHE A 77 -8.98 -5.70 3.11
N ASP A 78 -9.23 -7.02 3.08
CA ASP A 78 -10.50 -7.55 3.58
C ASP A 78 -10.69 -7.31 5.08
N GLU A 79 -9.62 -7.36 5.86
CA GLU A 79 -9.68 -7.08 7.29
C GLU A 79 -10.06 -5.63 7.56
N LEU A 80 -9.48 -4.70 6.80
CA LEU A 80 -9.77 -3.27 6.96
C LEU A 80 -11.20 -2.95 6.54
N ILE A 81 -11.68 -3.56 5.49
CA ILE A 81 -13.06 -3.37 5.04
C ILE A 81 -14.03 -3.91 6.10
N ALA A 82 -13.73 -5.06 6.68
CA ALA A 82 -14.59 -5.70 7.69
C ALA A 82 -14.69 -4.87 8.98
N ARG A 83 -13.66 -4.11 9.31
CA ARG A 83 -13.68 -3.23 10.50
C ARG A 83 -14.63 -2.06 10.37
N ARG A 84 -14.96 -1.64 9.16
CA ARG A 84 -15.85 -0.50 8.89
C ARG A 84 -15.45 0.77 9.64
N SER A 85 -14.15 1.02 9.73
CA SER A 85 -13.60 2.18 10.38
C SER A 85 -13.15 3.23 9.36
N TYR A 86 -12.06 3.94 9.61
CA TYR A 86 -11.62 5.05 8.78
C TYR A 86 -11.28 4.63 7.35
N PHE A 87 -10.56 3.50 7.17
CA PHE A 87 -10.20 3.02 5.84
C PHE A 87 -11.44 2.70 5.01
N TYR A 88 -12.43 2.05 5.62
CA TYR A 88 -13.70 1.72 4.96
C TYR A 88 -14.35 2.99 4.40
N SER A 89 -14.39 4.05 5.20
CA SER A 89 -14.97 5.31 4.77
C SER A 89 -14.18 5.95 3.63
N LEU A 90 -12.86 5.95 3.71
CA LEU A 90 -11.99 6.47 2.64
C LEU A 90 -12.21 5.72 1.34
N TYR A 91 -12.25 4.39 1.42
CA TYR A 91 -12.40 3.54 0.25
C TYR A 91 -13.74 3.80 -0.44
N HIS A 92 -14.81 3.86 0.30
CA HIS A 92 -16.14 4.08 -0.28
C HIS A 92 -16.33 5.48 -0.83
N VAL A 93 -15.74 6.49 -0.22
CA VAL A 93 -15.76 7.84 -0.77
C VAL A 93 -15.01 7.89 -2.10
N SER A 94 -13.87 7.21 -2.19
CA SER A 94 -13.06 7.20 -3.41
C SER A 94 -13.68 6.40 -4.55
N ASN A 95 -14.44 5.36 -4.23
CA ASN A 95 -14.97 4.42 -5.22
C ASN A 95 -16.51 4.50 -5.36
N GLY A 96 -17.12 5.30 -4.56
CA GLY A 96 -18.57 5.48 -4.57
C GLY A 96 -18.98 6.68 -5.35
#